data_e34a1fe953e8b24e447aee97fb5231f3
#
_entry.id   e34a1fe953e8b24e447aee97fb5231f3
#
_cell.length_a   1.000
_cell.length_b   1.000
_cell.length_c   1.000
_cell.angle_alpha   90.00
_cell.angle_beta   90.00
_cell.angle_gamma   90.00
#
_symmetry.space_group_name_H-M   'P 1'
#
loop_
_entity.id
_entity.type
_entity.pdbx_description
1 polymer ?
#
loop_
_entity_poly.entity_id
_entity_poly.type
_entity_poly.pdbx_seq_one_letter_code
_entity_poly.pdbx_strand_id
1 'polypeptide(L)'
;KIEKFYFETFGRPLPISALGQTPTHDRLHFDHRNAMDVALHPESAEGRSLLNYLRQAGIPFIAFRNAVPGAATGAHIHIGKPSARN
;
A
#
# COMPACT_ATOMS: atom_id res chain seq x y z
N LYS A 1 -5.75 6.67 -8.17
CA LYS A 1 -6.98 6.56 -7.43
C LYS A 1 -6.78 6.48 -5.96
N ILE A 2 -5.92 5.58 -5.52
CA ILE A 2 -5.67 5.46 -4.09
C ILE A 2 -5.03 6.74 -3.57
N GLU A 3 -4.08 7.27 -4.31
CA GLU A 3 -3.40 8.48 -3.88
C GLU A 3 -4.33 9.66 -3.81
N LYS A 4 -5.25 9.75 -4.78
CA LYS A 4 -6.20 10.82 -4.77
C LYS A 4 -7.16 10.71 -3.60
N PHE A 5 -7.65 9.50 -3.34
CA PHE A 5 -8.52 9.28 -2.21
C PHE A 5 -7.84 9.71 -0.90
N TYR A 6 -6.59 9.33 -0.74
CA TYR A 6 -5.90 9.61 0.50
C TYR A 6 -5.68 11.11 0.67
N PHE A 7 -5.27 11.77 -0.40
CA PHE A 7 -5.05 13.21 -0.32
C PHE A 7 -6.35 13.96 -0.04
N GLU A 8 -7.42 13.55 -0.66
CA GLU A 8 -8.69 14.23 -0.46
C GLU A 8 -9.25 13.96 0.93
N THR A 9 -8.95 12.82 1.49
CA THR A 9 -9.47 12.48 2.79
C THR A 9 -8.66 13.06 3.92
N PHE A 10 -7.34 13.03 3.79
CA PHE A 10 -6.48 13.42 4.88
C PHE A 10 -5.65 14.68 4.64
N GLY A 11 -5.70 15.22 3.46
CA GLY A 11 -5.00 16.46 3.16
C GLY A 11 -3.50 16.33 3.03
N ARG A 12 -3.00 15.14 2.82
CA ARG A 12 -1.58 14.94 2.63
C ARG A 12 -1.33 13.74 1.73
N PRO A 13 -0.14 13.64 1.16
CA PRO A 13 0.15 12.57 0.22
C PRO A 13 0.18 11.21 0.91
N LEU A 14 -0.16 10.19 0.17
CA LEU A 14 -0.04 8.83 0.66
C LEU A 14 1.42 8.52 0.97
N PRO A 15 1.74 8.05 2.18
CA PRO A 15 3.14 7.81 2.54
C PRO A 15 3.66 6.49 1.98
N ILE A 16 4.03 6.51 0.72
CA ILE A 16 4.54 5.34 0.03
C ILE A 16 5.97 5.08 0.44
N SER A 17 6.25 3.88 0.94
CA SER A 17 7.59 3.53 1.35
C SER A 17 8.30 2.68 0.31
N ALA A 18 7.59 2.00 -0.55
CA ALA A 18 8.20 1.23 -1.62
C ALA A 18 7.23 1.05 -2.76
N LEU A 19 7.71 1.18 -3.98
CA LEU A 19 6.95 0.87 -5.17
C LEU A 19 7.55 -0.38 -5.73
N GLY A 20 6.85 -1.06 -6.53
CA GLY A 20 7.21 -2.31 -7.13
C GLY A 20 8.68 -2.60 -7.25
N GLN A 21 9.11 -3.21 -8.34
CA GLN A 21 10.45 -3.61 -8.42
C GLN A 21 11.39 -2.68 -9.02
N THR A 22 11.01 -1.90 -9.95
CA THR A 22 11.85 -0.91 -10.58
C THR A 22 11.22 0.41 -10.37
N PRO A 23 11.43 1.01 -9.25
CA PRO A 23 10.69 2.22 -8.87
C PRO A 23 10.68 3.29 -9.94
N THR A 24 11.77 3.46 -10.64
CA THR A 24 11.84 4.51 -11.63
C THR A 24 10.90 4.26 -12.80
N HIS A 25 10.92 3.06 -13.31
CA HIS A 25 10.05 2.75 -14.43
C HIS A 25 8.62 2.53 -14.01
N ASP A 26 8.45 1.85 -12.92
CA ASP A 26 7.13 1.49 -12.50
C ASP A 26 6.30 2.68 -12.12
N ARG A 27 6.96 3.76 -11.73
CA ARG A 27 6.21 4.93 -11.33
C ARG A 27 5.32 5.44 -12.45
N LEU A 28 5.76 5.28 -13.69
CA LEU A 28 4.99 5.75 -14.81
C LEU A 28 3.83 4.84 -15.15
N HIS A 29 3.95 3.58 -14.84
CA HIS A 29 2.92 2.62 -15.15
C HIS A 29 2.31 2.02 -13.93
N PHE A 30 2.49 2.69 -12.82
CA PHE A 30 1.99 2.18 -11.59
C PHE A 30 0.53 2.44 -11.47
N ASP A 31 -0.25 1.62 -11.90
CA ASP A 31 -1.66 1.83 -11.76
C ASP A 31 -2.42 0.57 -11.64
N HIS A 32 -1.91 -0.56 -12.03
CA HIS A 32 -2.71 -1.71 -11.92
C HIS A 32 -2.02 -2.90 -11.43
N ARG A 33 -0.83 -3.18 -11.89
CA ARG A 33 -0.25 -4.43 -11.56
C ARG A 33 0.85 -4.34 -10.57
N ASN A 34 1.41 -3.19 -10.41
CA ASN A 34 2.52 -3.03 -9.52
C ASN A 34 2.03 -2.92 -8.10
N ALA A 35 2.83 -3.41 -7.20
CA ALA A 35 2.50 -3.33 -5.79
C ALA A 35 3.16 -2.12 -5.18
N MET A 36 2.64 -1.66 -4.06
CA MET A 36 3.29 -0.60 -3.32
C MET A 36 3.11 -0.87 -1.84
N ASP A 37 4.07 -0.41 -1.07
CA ASP A 37 3.98 -0.49 0.37
C ASP A 37 3.73 0.90 0.91
N VAL A 38 2.83 0.99 1.86
CA VAL A 38 2.44 2.25 2.45
C VAL A 38 2.84 2.23 3.92
N ALA A 39 3.55 3.26 4.35
CA ALA A 39 4.06 3.34 5.70
C ALA A 39 2.97 3.81 6.67
N LEU A 40 1.97 2.97 6.87
CA LEU A 40 0.89 3.24 7.80
C LEU A 40 0.65 2.00 8.61
N HIS A 41 0.43 2.20 9.89
CA HIS A 41 0.01 1.08 10.73
C HIS A 41 -1.44 0.76 10.37
N PRO A 42 -1.76 -0.51 10.10
CA PRO A 42 -3.13 -0.85 9.70
C PRO A 42 -4.19 -0.47 10.72
N GLU A 43 -3.81 -0.38 11.99
CA GLU A 43 -4.78 -0.07 13.01
C GLU A 43 -4.85 1.42 13.34
N SER A 44 -4.04 2.25 12.70
CA SER A 44 -4.17 3.68 12.88
C SER A 44 -5.46 4.16 12.20
N ALA A 45 -5.90 5.35 12.56
CA ALA A 45 -7.11 5.89 11.96
C ALA A 45 -6.99 5.97 10.43
N GLU A 46 -5.84 6.44 9.97
CA GLU A 46 -5.63 6.55 8.53
C GLU A 46 -5.48 5.19 7.89
N GLY A 47 -4.82 4.26 8.58
CA GLY A 47 -4.68 2.91 8.06
C GLY A 47 -6.02 2.23 7.91
N ARG A 48 -6.87 2.35 8.91
CA ARG A 48 -8.19 1.73 8.83
C ARG A 48 -9.02 2.31 7.72
N SER A 49 -8.97 3.61 7.56
CA SER A 49 -9.72 4.27 6.50
C SER A 49 -9.24 3.81 5.14
N LEU A 50 -7.92 3.68 4.99
CA LEU A 50 -7.37 3.20 3.75
C LEU A 50 -7.79 1.76 3.47
N LEU A 51 -7.75 0.90 4.47
CA LEU A 51 -8.16 -0.49 4.28
C LEU A 51 -9.61 -0.60 3.87
N ASN A 52 -10.46 0.23 4.46
CA ASN A 52 -11.85 0.25 4.07
C ASN A 52 -12.01 0.63 2.61
N TYR A 53 -11.29 1.64 2.20
CA TYR A 53 -11.35 2.07 0.81
C TYR A 53 -10.90 0.94 -0.12
N LEU A 54 -9.82 0.26 0.24
CA LEU A 54 -9.30 -0.81 -0.59
C LEU A 54 -10.30 -1.96 -0.70
N ARG A 55 -10.94 -2.30 0.42
CA ARG A 55 -11.93 -3.36 0.38
C ARG A 55 -13.08 -3.00 -0.52
N GLN A 56 -13.59 -1.80 -0.41
CA GLN A 56 -14.72 -1.39 -1.21
C GLN A 56 -14.38 -1.27 -2.68
N ALA A 57 -13.14 -0.93 -2.98
CA ALA A 57 -12.71 -0.82 -4.36
C ALA A 57 -12.27 -2.15 -4.95
N GLY A 58 -12.24 -3.20 -4.14
CA GLY A 58 -11.83 -4.51 -4.64
C GLY A 58 -10.35 -4.61 -4.91
N ILE A 59 -9.55 -3.82 -4.23
CA ILE A 59 -8.10 -3.81 -4.44
C ILE A 59 -7.45 -4.72 -3.41
N PRO A 60 -6.66 -5.70 -3.83
CA PRO A 60 -6.04 -6.61 -2.87
C PRO A 60 -4.98 -5.91 -2.03
N PHE A 61 -4.84 -6.35 -0.79
CA PHE A 61 -3.85 -5.79 0.10
C PHE A 61 -3.50 -6.80 1.18
N ILE A 62 -2.38 -6.54 1.85
CA ILE A 62 -1.98 -7.31 3.02
C ILE A 62 -1.62 -6.30 4.10
N ALA A 63 -2.23 -6.44 5.26
CA ALA A 63 -1.98 -5.52 6.36
C ALA A 63 -1.04 -6.17 7.36
N PHE A 64 0.16 -5.61 7.49
CA PHE A 64 1.14 -6.12 8.43
C PHE A 64 1.17 -5.24 9.67
N ARG A 65 0.95 -5.82 10.83
CA ARG A 65 0.99 -5.06 12.08
C ARG A 65 2.36 -5.08 12.72
N ASN A 66 3.14 -6.09 12.39
CA ASN A 66 4.45 -6.25 12.99
C ASN A 66 5.41 -6.78 11.97
N ALA A 67 6.67 -6.83 12.33
CA ALA A 67 7.65 -7.45 11.47
C ALA A 67 7.33 -8.94 11.32
N VAL A 68 7.49 -9.43 10.12
CA VAL A 68 7.27 -10.84 9.82
C VAL A 68 8.49 -11.32 9.06
N PRO A 69 9.27 -12.25 9.60
CA PRO A 69 10.51 -12.68 8.94
C PRO A 69 10.25 -13.11 7.52
N GLY A 70 11.02 -12.54 6.61
CA GLY A 70 10.90 -12.86 5.19
C GLY A 70 9.75 -12.17 4.48
N ALA A 71 8.90 -11.45 5.19
CA ALA A 71 7.77 -10.79 4.55
C ALA A 71 7.65 -9.32 4.86
N ALA A 72 7.95 -8.91 6.07
CA ALA A 72 7.79 -7.50 6.44
C ALA A 72 8.80 -7.11 7.49
N THR A 73 9.35 -5.91 7.38
CA THR A 73 10.30 -5.43 8.37
C THR A 73 9.61 -4.66 9.48
N GLY A 74 8.35 -4.38 9.34
CA GLY A 74 7.59 -3.66 10.35
C GLY A 74 6.17 -3.47 9.89
N ALA A 75 5.40 -2.70 10.64
CA ALA A 75 4.01 -2.46 10.31
C ALA A 75 3.89 -1.66 9.04
N HIS A 76 3.03 -2.10 8.15
CA HIS A 76 2.77 -1.36 6.92
C HIS A 76 1.62 -2.03 6.18
N ILE A 77 1.17 -1.41 5.11
CA ILE A 77 0.11 -1.95 4.28
C ILE A 77 0.69 -2.20 2.90
N HIS A 78 0.64 -3.44 2.47
CA HIS A 78 1.06 -3.81 1.12
C HIS A 78 -0.18 -3.78 0.24
N ILE A 79 -0.16 -2.96 -0.80
CA ILE A 79 -1.29 -2.83 -1.70
C ILE A 79 -0.94 -3.51 -3.00
N GLY A 80 -1.85 -4.32 -3.50
CA GLY A 80 -1.64 -5.07 -4.70
C GLY A 80 -1.44 -6.53 -4.36
N LYS A 81 -1.21 -7.34 -5.38
CA LYS A 81 -1.04 -8.74 -5.15
C LYS A 81 0.31 -9.00 -4.50
N PRO A 82 0.42 -10.05 -3.71
CA PRO A 82 1.71 -10.40 -3.13
C PRO A 82 2.73 -10.60 -4.24
N SER A 83 3.97 -10.29 -3.94
CA SER A 83 5.02 -10.47 -4.92
C SER A 83 5.15 -11.92 -5.30
N ALA A 84 5.34 -12.14 -6.56
CA ALA A 84 5.53 -13.51 -7.00
C ALA A 84 6.88 -14.01 -6.50
N ARG A 85 6.88 -15.30 -6.16
CA ARG A 85 8.10 -15.84 -5.73
C ARG A 85 8.64 -16.58 -6.84
N ASN A 86 9.46 -16.18 -7.52
CA ASN A 86 9.88 -16.97 -8.62
C ASN A 86 11.18 -17.57 -8.48
#